data_c3ec311753f8a0833f53be3228073dd5
#
_entry.id   c3ec311753f8a0833f53be3228073dd5
#
_cell.length_a   1.000
_cell.length_b   1.000
_cell.length_c   1.000
_cell.angle_alpha   90.00
_cell.angle_beta   90.00
_cell.angle_gamma   90.00
#
_symmetry.space_group_name_H-M   'P 1'
#
loop_
_entity.id
_entity.type
_entity.pdbx_description
1 polymer ?
#
loop_
_entity_poly.entity_id
_entity_poly.type
_entity_poly.pdbx_seq_one_letter_code
_entity_poly.pdbx_strand_id
1 'polypeptide(L)'
;MGYLAFITLLWAFSFSLIGVYLTGQVDEYFSVMSRIVLATLVFLPFLRLKGIPKSLMLKLMVIGALQLGLMYCFYYQSFLYLSVPEVLIFTVFTPIYITLTYDIIHRRFSPWYLMTALLAVLGAMVIKFTSVNPHFLLGFLIVQCANLFFAIGQVSYKVIVERAYINVPQHTIFGFFYLGALCVVVPAFLLLGNQEKFPTKTNQWLILVYLGTVASGMGYFLWNKGVTLVNAGALAVMNNVLVPTGIVINLVIWNQDTDLITLSIGGSLILLSLWLNETWVKKSIALRMHNTNFS
;
A
#
# COMPACT_ATOMS: atom_id res chain seq x y z
N MET A 1 2.14 -15.23 -0.92
CA MET A 1 2.60 -14.70 0.39
C MET A 1 4.03 -14.14 0.36
N GLY A 2 5.05 -14.86 -0.17
CA GLY A 2 6.44 -14.41 -0.10
C GLY A 2 6.71 -13.00 -0.64
N TYR A 3 6.12 -12.62 -1.78
CA TYR A 3 6.24 -11.27 -2.32
C TYR A 3 5.71 -10.21 -1.34
N LEU A 4 4.52 -10.42 -0.77
CA LEU A 4 3.91 -9.47 0.16
C LEU A 4 4.74 -9.33 1.44
N ALA A 5 5.20 -10.44 2.01
CA ALA A 5 6.05 -10.43 3.22
C ALA A 5 7.37 -9.68 2.97
N PHE A 6 8.05 -9.96 1.86
CA PHE A 6 9.29 -9.27 1.50
C PHE A 6 9.07 -7.76 1.34
N ILE A 7 8.00 -7.36 0.64
CA ILE A 7 7.72 -5.93 0.43
C ILE A 7 7.26 -5.25 1.71
N THR A 8 6.58 -5.96 2.62
CA THR A 8 6.24 -5.42 3.95
C THR A 8 7.51 -5.02 4.72
N LEU A 9 8.54 -5.86 4.73
CA LEU A 9 9.84 -5.54 5.36
C LEU A 9 10.50 -4.32 4.68
N LEU A 10 10.53 -4.31 3.35
CA LEU A 10 11.13 -3.24 2.57
C LEU A 10 10.41 -1.91 2.78
N TRP A 11 9.08 -1.91 2.81
CA TRP A 11 8.29 -0.70 3.05
C TRP A 11 8.37 -0.24 4.50
N ALA A 12 8.37 -1.14 5.48
CA ALA A 12 8.54 -0.79 6.88
C ALA A 12 9.85 -0.02 7.12
N PHE A 13 10.95 -0.45 6.50
CA PHE A 13 12.21 0.29 6.50
C PHE A 13 12.10 1.63 5.78
N SER A 14 11.41 1.66 4.62
CA SER A 14 11.23 2.87 3.82
C SER A 14 10.44 3.97 4.55
N PHE A 15 9.41 3.61 5.34
CA PHE A 15 8.65 4.57 6.14
C PHE A 15 9.52 5.31 7.16
N SER A 16 10.42 4.59 7.80
CA SER A 16 11.35 5.19 8.76
C SER A 16 12.32 6.16 8.06
N LEU A 17 12.82 5.80 6.88
CA LEU A 17 13.67 6.71 6.10
C LEU A 17 12.94 8.00 5.70
N ILE A 18 11.67 7.90 5.29
CA ILE A 18 10.85 9.08 4.97
C ILE A 18 10.69 9.96 6.20
N GLY A 19 10.30 9.37 7.33
CA GLY A 19 10.04 10.12 8.55
C GLY A 19 11.27 10.83 9.11
N VAL A 20 12.43 10.19 9.08
CA VAL A 20 13.66 10.73 9.68
C VAL A 20 14.36 11.76 8.77
N TYR A 21 14.37 11.54 7.46
CA TYR A 21 15.24 12.31 6.57
C TYR A 21 14.52 13.22 5.57
N LEU A 22 13.26 12.97 5.27
CA LEU A 22 12.52 13.73 4.25
C LEU A 22 11.41 14.59 4.84
N THR A 23 10.64 14.08 5.80
CA THR A 23 9.47 14.78 6.36
C THR A 23 9.86 16.14 6.92
N GLY A 24 9.18 17.21 6.44
CA GLY A 24 9.41 18.59 6.85
C GLY A 24 10.71 19.23 6.31
N GLN A 25 11.65 18.44 5.76
CA GLN A 25 12.93 18.93 5.22
C GLN A 25 12.91 19.04 3.70
N VAL A 26 12.20 18.14 3.02
CA VAL A 26 12.07 18.07 1.57
C VAL A 26 10.60 18.21 1.21
N ASP A 27 10.31 18.95 0.14
CA ASP A 27 8.94 19.12 -0.36
C ASP A 27 8.28 17.76 -0.63
N GLU A 28 7.06 17.60 -0.14
CA GLU A 28 6.31 16.36 -0.20
C GLU A 28 5.96 15.98 -1.64
N TYR A 29 5.54 16.95 -2.45
CA TYR A 29 5.19 16.72 -3.85
C TYR A 29 6.42 16.45 -4.71
N PHE A 30 7.55 17.11 -4.44
CA PHE A 30 8.82 16.77 -5.08
C PHE A 30 9.26 15.35 -4.74
N SER A 31 9.15 14.96 -3.47
CA SER A 31 9.49 13.61 -3.02
C SER A 31 8.63 12.55 -3.72
N VAL A 32 7.33 12.79 -3.85
CA VAL A 32 6.40 11.90 -4.55
C VAL A 32 6.72 11.85 -6.05
N MET A 33 6.86 13.01 -6.69
CA MET A 33 7.14 13.08 -8.13
C MET A 33 8.45 12.39 -8.48
N SER A 34 9.54 12.69 -7.77
CA SER A 34 10.86 12.09 -8.02
C SER A 34 10.81 10.56 -7.89
N ARG A 35 10.12 10.02 -6.90
CA ARG A 35 9.94 8.58 -6.72
C ARG A 35 9.20 7.93 -7.89
N ILE A 36 8.13 8.57 -8.39
CA ILE A 36 7.34 8.02 -9.49
C ILE A 36 8.09 8.14 -10.82
N VAL A 37 8.82 9.24 -11.05
CA VAL A 37 9.72 9.38 -12.22
C VAL A 37 10.76 8.26 -12.22
N LEU A 38 11.46 8.05 -11.12
CA LEU A 38 12.47 7.00 -11.02
C LEU A 38 11.86 5.60 -11.19
N ALA A 39 10.71 5.32 -10.59
CA ALA A 39 9.98 4.06 -10.77
C ALA A 39 9.58 3.85 -12.25
N THR A 40 9.14 4.91 -12.92
CA THR A 40 8.81 4.86 -14.35
C THR A 40 10.05 4.53 -15.18
N LEU A 41 11.18 5.18 -14.91
CA LEU A 41 12.44 4.93 -15.61
C LEU A 41 12.92 3.47 -15.45
N VAL A 42 12.73 2.86 -14.29
CA VAL A 42 13.03 1.43 -14.05
C VAL A 42 12.19 0.52 -14.94
N PHE A 43 10.92 0.85 -15.19
CA PHE A 43 10.02 -0.02 -15.95
C PHE A 43 9.87 0.36 -17.43
N LEU A 44 10.33 1.54 -17.82
CA LEU A 44 10.29 2.01 -19.21
C LEU A 44 10.96 1.06 -20.21
N PRO A 45 12.16 0.48 -19.93
CA PRO A 45 12.81 -0.46 -20.84
C PRO A 45 12.04 -1.76 -21.08
N PHE A 46 11.17 -2.16 -20.13
CA PHE A 46 10.37 -3.38 -20.23
C PHE A 46 8.99 -3.14 -20.87
N LEU A 47 8.62 -1.87 -21.08
CA LEU A 47 7.26 -1.50 -21.49
C LEU A 47 6.96 -2.01 -22.90
N ARG A 48 5.97 -2.88 -23.01
CA ARG A 48 5.50 -3.43 -24.28
C ARG A 48 4.25 -2.68 -24.74
N LEU A 49 4.32 -2.06 -25.93
CA LEU A 49 3.19 -1.36 -26.54
C LEU A 49 2.42 -2.25 -27.52
N LYS A 50 3.15 -3.09 -28.28
CA LYS A 50 2.56 -3.92 -29.34
C LYS A 50 1.80 -5.12 -28.75
N GLY A 51 0.59 -5.35 -29.27
CA GLY A 51 -0.24 -6.48 -28.86
C GLY A 51 -0.97 -6.31 -27.53
N ILE A 52 -0.93 -5.12 -26.92
CA ILE A 52 -1.68 -4.82 -25.70
C ILE A 52 -2.93 -4.00 -26.06
N PRO A 53 -4.15 -4.41 -25.66
CA PRO A 53 -5.37 -3.66 -25.90
C PRO A 53 -5.30 -2.27 -25.25
N LYS A 54 -5.69 -1.22 -25.99
CA LYS A 54 -5.73 0.16 -25.46
C LYS A 54 -6.58 0.29 -24.18
N SER A 55 -7.68 -0.47 -24.10
CA SER A 55 -8.52 -0.50 -22.90
C SER A 55 -7.77 -1.03 -21.66
N LEU A 56 -6.89 -2.02 -21.82
CA LEU A 56 -6.05 -2.53 -20.72
C LEU A 56 -4.99 -1.49 -20.32
N MET A 57 -4.34 -0.85 -21.30
CA MET A 57 -3.37 0.23 -21.02
C MET A 57 -4.03 1.33 -20.17
N LEU A 58 -5.20 1.82 -20.62
CA LEU A 58 -5.94 2.88 -19.90
C LEU A 58 -6.37 2.42 -18.50
N LYS A 59 -6.85 1.20 -18.34
CA LYS A 59 -7.21 0.65 -17.02
C LYS A 59 -6.00 0.60 -16.08
N LEU A 60 -4.85 0.16 -16.55
CA LEU A 60 -3.62 0.14 -15.75
C LEU A 60 -3.15 1.55 -15.39
N MET A 61 -3.28 2.52 -16.31
CA MET A 61 -2.99 3.93 -16.03
C MET A 61 -3.91 4.49 -14.96
N VAL A 62 -5.23 4.25 -15.05
CA VAL A 62 -6.20 4.69 -14.03
C VAL A 62 -5.88 4.07 -12.68
N ILE A 63 -5.56 2.78 -12.64
CA ILE A 63 -5.17 2.11 -11.39
C ILE A 63 -3.91 2.75 -10.79
N GLY A 64 -2.90 3.02 -11.60
CA GLY A 64 -1.68 3.67 -11.15
C GLY A 64 -1.92 5.10 -10.67
N ALA A 65 -2.77 5.85 -11.35
CA ALA A 65 -3.18 7.19 -10.93
C ALA A 65 -3.84 7.16 -9.54
N LEU A 66 -4.71 6.16 -9.27
CA LEU A 66 -5.38 6.01 -7.98
C LEU A 66 -4.41 5.45 -6.91
N GLN A 67 -3.87 4.24 -7.15
CA GLN A 67 -3.12 3.48 -6.16
C GLN A 67 -1.81 4.13 -5.76
N LEU A 68 -1.18 4.87 -6.64
CA LEU A 68 0.14 5.45 -6.43
C LEU A 68 0.11 6.99 -6.52
N GLY A 69 -0.55 7.54 -7.53
CA GLY A 69 -0.63 8.99 -7.72
C GLY A 69 -1.39 9.68 -6.60
N LEU A 70 -2.71 9.50 -6.54
CA LEU A 70 -3.55 10.14 -5.54
C LEU A 70 -3.22 9.65 -4.12
N MET A 71 -3.01 8.35 -3.95
CA MET A 71 -2.65 7.80 -2.63
C MET A 71 -1.41 8.48 -2.06
N TYR A 72 -0.33 8.65 -2.83
CA TYR A 72 0.87 9.31 -2.33
C TYR A 72 0.66 10.80 -2.04
N CYS A 73 -0.10 11.52 -2.87
CA CYS A 73 -0.42 12.92 -2.59
C CYS A 73 -1.11 13.06 -1.22
N PHE A 74 -2.13 12.25 -0.95
CA PHE A 74 -2.80 12.26 0.36
C PHE A 74 -1.89 11.74 1.48
N TYR A 75 -1.14 10.68 1.23
CA TYR A 75 -0.28 10.08 2.23
C TYR A 75 0.82 11.05 2.71
N TYR A 76 1.51 11.73 1.79
CA TYR A 76 2.53 12.71 2.15
C TYR A 76 1.93 13.96 2.80
N GLN A 77 0.76 14.43 2.33
CA GLN A 77 0.03 15.50 2.99
C GLN A 77 -0.31 15.18 4.46
N SER A 78 -0.57 13.93 4.78
CA SER A 78 -0.91 13.55 6.15
C SER A 78 0.21 13.81 7.16
N PHE A 79 1.47 13.76 6.73
CA PHE A 79 2.62 14.05 7.59
C PHE A 79 2.75 15.53 8.00
N LEU A 80 2.01 16.44 7.37
CA LEU A 80 1.91 17.83 7.81
C LEU A 80 1.05 17.98 9.08
N TYR A 81 0.18 17.00 9.35
CA TYR A 81 -0.79 17.04 10.45
C TYR A 81 -0.54 15.94 11.49
N LEU A 82 0.15 14.88 11.12
CA LEU A 82 0.33 13.66 11.92
C LEU A 82 1.79 13.26 11.98
N SER A 83 2.19 12.72 13.11
CA SER A 83 3.47 12.03 13.25
C SER A 83 3.50 10.71 12.46
N VAL A 84 4.70 10.22 12.13
CA VAL A 84 4.88 8.92 11.43
C VAL A 84 4.15 7.78 12.14
N PRO A 85 4.25 7.65 13.48
CA PRO A 85 3.49 6.63 14.21
C PRO A 85 1.96 6.76 14.05
N GLU A 86 1.41 7.97 14.06
CA GLU A 86 -0.03 8.21 13.90
C GLU A 86 -0.49 7.83 12.49
N VAL A 87 0.27 8.19 11.46
CA VAL A 87 -0.02 7.77 10.08
C VAL A 87 -0.04 6.25 9.97
N LEU A 88 0.97 5.55 10.53
CA LEU A 88 1.02 4.08 10.54
C LEU A 88 -0.20 3.45 11.21
N ILE A 89 -0.68 4.03 12.35
CA ILE A 89 -1.89 3.55 13.02
C ILE A 89 -3.10 3.70 12.11
N PHE A 90 -3.24 4.82 11.41
CA PHE A 90 -4.43 5.07 10.60
C PHE A 90 -4.46 4.26 9.31
N THR A 91 -3.32 3.73 8.84
CA THR A 91 -3.31 2.73 7.76
C THR A 91 -3.93 1.39 8.17
N VAL A 92 -4.12 1.16 9.47
CA VAL A 92 -4.79 -0.01 10.05
C VAL A 92 -6.17 -0.27 9.47
N PHE A 93 -6.89 0.77 9.02
CA PHE A 93 -8.21 0.63 8.41
C PHE A 93 -8.18 0.12 6.96
N THR A 94 -7.02 0.08 6.32
CA THR A 94 -6.85 -0.38 4.92
C THR A 94 -7.48 -1.76 4.66
N PRO A 95 -7.37 -2.78 5.53
CA PRO A 95 -8.04 -4.08 5.35
C PRO A 95 -9.55 -3.99 5.16
N ILE A 96 -10.21 -3.06 5.84
CA ILE A 96 -11.66 -2.85 5.71
C ILE A 96 -11.97 -2.35 4.30
N TYR A 97 -11.22 -1.36 3.81
CA TYR A 97 -11.39 -0.83 2.45
C TYR A 97 -11.10 -1.89 1.38
N ILE A 98 -10.11 -2.77 1.60
CA ILE A 98 -9.79 -3.88 0.67
C ILE A 98 -10.97 -4.84 0.56
N THR A 99 -11.50 -5.31 1.70
CA THR A 99 -12.59 -6.28 1.70
C THR A 99 -13.86 -5.68 1.11
N LEU A 100 -14.21 -4.46 1.47
CA LEU A 100 -15.37 -3.75 0.92
C LEU A 100 -15.21 -3.49 -0.58
N THR A 101 -14.05 -3.03 -1.04
CA THR A 101 -13.79 -2.81 -2.47
C THR A 101 -13.92 -4.10 -3.26
N TYR A 102 -13.36 -5.20 -2.73
CA TYR A 102 -13.45 -6.51 -3.36
C TYR A 102 -14.90 -6.98 -3.46
N ASP A 103 -15.67 -6.83 -2.40
CA ASP A 103 -17.08 -7.23 -2.35
C ASP A 103 -17.95 -6.40 -3.30
N ILE A 104 -17.73 -5.08 -3.37
CA ILE A 104 -18.42 -4.18 -4.31
C ILE A 104 -18.13 -4.59 -5.77
N ILE A 105 -16.88 -4.82 -6.14
CA ILE A 105 -16.50 -5.19 -7.51
C ILE A 105 -17.08 -6.56 -7.92
N HIS A 106 -17.21 -7.48 -6.97
CA HIS A 106 -17.75 -8.82 -7.22
C HIS A 106 -19.26 -8.91 -6.97
N ARG A 107 -19.91 -7.80 -6.53
CA ARG A 107 -21.33 -7.75 -6.14
C ARG A 107 -21.70 -8.88 -5.17
N ARG A 108 -20.83 -9.16 -4.20
CA ARG A 108 -20.99 -10.20 -3.18
C ARG A 108 -20.57 -9.61 -1.85
N PHE A 109 -21.18 -10.09 -0.78
CA PHE A 109 -20.75 -9.75 0.57
C PHE A 109 -20.08 -10.95 1.22
N SER A 110 -18.81 -10.80 1.61
CA SER A 110 -17.99 -11.85 2.19
C SER A 110 -17.71 -11.58 3.67
N PRO A 111 -18.65 -11.85 4.57
CA PRO A 111 -18.53 -11.47 5.99
C PRO A 111 -17.28 -12.05 6.64
N TRP A 112 -16.83 -13.21 6.20
CA TRP A 112 -15.63 -13.86 6.73
C TRP A 112 -14.34 -13.08 6.44
N TYR A 113 -14.21 -12.50 5.23
CA TYR A 113 -13.07 -11.62 4.92
C TYR A 113 -13.11 -10.34 5.75
N LEU A 114 -14.32 -9.77 5.93
CA LEU A 114 -14.48 -8.59 6.77
C LEU A 114 -14.16 -8.90 8.24
N MET A 115 -14.56 -10.06 8.77
CA MET A 115 -14.24 -10.48 10.15
C MET A 115 -12.73 -10.61 10.36
N THR A 116 -12.00 -11.25 9.44
CA THR A 116 -10.54 -11.33 9.56
C THR A 116 -9.88 -9.96 9.42
N ALA A 117 -10.39 -9.08 8.55
CA ALA A 117 -9.92 -7.70 8.44
C ALA A 117 -10.13 -6.92 9.75
N LEU A 118 -11.32 -7.01 10.36
CA LEU A 118 -11.61 -6.37 11.65
C LEU A 118 -10.73 -6.90 12.78
N LEU A 119 -10.46 -8.21 12.83
CA LEU A 119 -9.55 -8.79 13.81
C LEU A 119 -8.11 -8.26 13.64
N ALA A 120 -7.65 -8.09 12.39
CA ALA A 120 -6.35 -7.49 12.11
C ALA A 120 -6.31 -6.01 12.51
N VAL A 121 -7.40 -5.26 12.30
CA VAL A 121 -7.55 -3.88 12.76
C VAL A 121 -7.48 -3.79 14.28
N LEU A 122 -8.21 -4.65 15.00
CA LEU A 122 -8.16 -4.71 16.46
C LEU A 122 -6.75 -5.01 16.97
N GLY A 123 -6.05 -5.98 16.36
CA GLY A 123 -4.67 -6.29 16.70
C GLY A 123 -3.73 -5.10 16.54
N ALA A 124 -3.86 -4.36 15.44
CA ALA A 124 -3.05 -3.19 15.19
C ALA A 124 -3.41 -2.00 16.10
N MET A 125 -4.68 -1.82 16.47
CA MET A 125 -5.12 -0.82 17.46
C MET A 125 -4.56 -1.12 18.86
N VAL A 126 -4.45 -2.38 19.25
CA VAL A 126 -3.83 -2.79 20.53
C VAL A 126 -2.36 -2.38 20.58
N ILE A 127 -1.63 -2.47 19.44
CA ILE A 127 -0.20 -2.11 19.40
C ILE A 127 -0.01 -0.62 19.73
N LYS A 128 -0.93 0.23 19.33
CA LYS A 128 -0.73 1.67 19.52
C LYS A 128 -2.03 2.45 19.69
N PHE A 129 -2.37 2.71 20.93
CA PHE A 129 -3.38 3.68 21.33
C PHE A 129 -2.67 4.92 21.88
N THR A 130 -2.67 6.04 21.13
CA THR A 130 -2.05 7.29 21.55
C THR A 130 -3.08 8.39 21.72
N SER A 131 -2.76 9.41 22.55
CA SER A 131 -3.61 10.58 22.77
C SER A 131 -3.81 11.41 21.49
N VAL A 132 -5.00 11.91 21.29
CA VAL A 132 -5.46 12.61 20.07
C VAL A 132 -5.15 14.12 20.13
N ASN A 133 -4.48 14.65 19.08
CA ASN A 133 -4.20 16.05 18.87
C ASN A 133 -5.39 16.77 18.16
N PRO A 134 -5.69 18.09 18.37
CA PRO A 134 -6.76 18.82 17.69
C PRO A 134 -6.70 18.80 16.14
N HIS A 135 -5.51 18.78 15.54
CA HIS A 135 -5.33 18.65 14.08
C HIS A 135 -5.51 17.22 13.56
N PHE A 136 -5.71 16.29 14.46
CA PHE A 136 -5.86 14.88 14.25
C PHE A 136 -6.98 14.49 13.26
N LEU A 137 -8.16 15.13 13.38
CA LEU A 137 -9.30 14.75 12.53
C LEU A 137 -9.01 14.99 11.04
N LEU A 138 -8.41 16.12 10.70
CA LEU A 138 -8.05 16.42 9.31
C LEU A 138 -6.98 15.45 8.81
N GLY A 139 -5.92 15.24 9.59
CA GLY A 139 -4.89 14.26 9.27
C GLY A 139 -5.44 12.84 9.13
N PHE A 140 -6.34 12.43 10.03
CA PHE A 140 -7.04 11.15 9.95
C PHE A 140 -7.82 11.02 8.63
N LEU A 141 -8.65 12.01 8.26
CA LEU A 141 -9.43 11.96 7.03
C LEU A 141 -8.53 11.88 5.78
N ILE A 142 -7.42 12.63 5.77
CA ILE A 142 -6.43 12.58 4.70
C ILE A 142 -5.82 11.18 4.57
N VAL A 143 -5.43 10.54 5.67
CA VAL A 143 -4.92 9.15 5.65
C VAL A 143 -6.01 8.18 5.17
N GLN A 144 -7.28 8.36 5.58
CA GLN A 144 -8.35 7.49 5.09
C GLN A 144 -8.56 7.62 3.57
N CYS A 145 -8.41 8.81 2.99
CA CYS A 145 -8.41 8.97 1.54
C CYS A 145 -7.24 8.19 0.89
N ALA A 146 -6.03 8.29 1.45
CA ALA A 146 -4.88 7.52 0.98
C ALA A 146 -5.14 6.01 1.06
N ASN A 147 -5.63 5.49 2.18
CA ASN A 147 -5.98 4.09 2.39
C ASN A 147 -7.03 3.59 1.38
N LEU A 148 -8.05 4.40 1.14
CA LEU A 148 -9.11 4.08 0.18
C LEU A 148 -8.56 3.97 -1.26
N PHE A 149 -7.77 4.94 -1.72
CA PHE A 149 -7.17 4.90 -3.06
C PHE A 149 -6.19 3.73 -3.19
N PHE A 150 -5.44 3.43 -2.15
CA PHE A 150 -4.55 2.27 -2.13
C PHE A 150 -5.33 0.96 -2.24
N ALA A 151 -6.40 0.80 -1.46
CA ALA A 151 -7.26 -0.38 -1.48
C ALA A 151 -7.95 -0.56 -2.85
N ILE A 152 -8.57 0.49 -3.38
CA ILE A 152 -9.21 0.47 -4.70
C ILE A 152 -8.21 0.05 -5.78
N GLY A 153 -7.01 0.64 -5.75
CA GLY A 153 -5.98 0.36 -6.75
C GLY A 153 -5.53 -1.09 -6.73
N GLN A 154 -5.11 -1.62 -5.58
CA GLN A 154 -4.60 -2.99 -5.48
C GLN A 154 -5.67 -4.06 -5.77
N VAL A 155 -6.91 -3.85 -5.32
CA VAL A 155 -8.01 -4.76 -5.64
C VAL A 155 -8.37 -4.70 -7.13
N SER A 156 -8.43 -3.49 -7.71
CA SER A 156 -8.70 -3.33 -9.14
C SER A 156 -7.61 -3.96 -10.01
N TYR A 157 -6.33 -3.82 -9.63
CA TYR A 157 -5.22 -4.48 -10.30
C TYR A 157 -5.38 -6.01 -10.28
N LYS A 158 -5.67 -6.58 -9.11
CA LYS A 158 -5.94 -8.00 -8.95
C LYS A 158 -7.04 -8.47 -9.91
N VAL A 159 -8.21 -7.83 -9.87
CA VAL A 159 -9.37 -8.20 -10.68
C VAL A 159 -9.10 -8.07 -12.18
N ILE A 160 -8.39 -7.02 -12.60
CA ILE A 160 -8.07 -6.84 -14.03
C ILE A 160 -7.10 -7.90 -14.51
N VAL A 161 -6.07 -8.24 -13.74
CA VAL A 161 -5.10 -9.27 -14.11
C VAL A 161 -5.75 -10.66 -14.13
N GLU A 162 -6.64 -10.96 -13.18
CA GLU A 162 -7.37 -12.23 -13.13
C GLU A 162 -8.36 -12.39 -14.31
N ARG A 163 -9.05 -11.30 -14.70
CA ARG A 163 -10.05 -11.34 -15.79
C ARG A 163 -9.44 -11.20 -17.18
N ALA A 164 -8.36 -10.48 -17.31
CA ALA A 164 -7.67 -10.35 -18.57
C ALA A 164 -6.79 -11.60 -18.75
N TYR A 165 -7.14 -12.48 -19.70
CA TYR A 165 -6.24 -13.55 -20.17
C TYR A 165 -5.01 -12.88 -20.83
N ILE A 166 -4.10 -12.37 -20.00
CA ILE A 166 -2.94 -11.61 -20.47
C ILE A 166 -1.84 -12.61 -20.80
N ASN A 167 -1.61 -12.88 -22.08
CA ASN A 167 -0.53 -13.76 -22.55
C ASN A 167 0.85 -13.06 -22.58
N VAL A 168 1.04 -12.05 -21.72
CA VAL A 168 2.32 -11.32 -21.60
C VAL A 168 2.73 -11.22 -20.13
N PRO A 169 4.04 -11.23 -19.84
CA PRO A 169 4.52 -11.07 -18.47
C PRO A 169 4.09 -9.74 -17.85
N GLN A 170 3.64 -9.76 -16.59
CA GLN A 170 3.12 -8.55 -15.91
C GLN A 170 4.10 -7.38 -15.92
N HIS A 171 5.42 -7.63 -15.80
CA HIS A 171 6.43 -6.57 -15.83
C HIS A 171 6.45 -5.79 -17.15
N THR A 172 6.01 -6.38 -18.26
CA THR A 172 6.00 -5.70 -19.57
C THR A 172 4.83 -4.73 -19.75
N ILE A 173 3.83 -4.78 -18.88
CA ILE A 173 2.66 -3.89 -18.89
C ILE A 173 2.62 -3.00 -17.67
N PHE A 174 3.44 -3.26 -16.65
CA PHE A 174 3.40 -2.52 -15.39
C PHE A 174 3.88 -1.07 -15.54
N GLY A 175 4.64 -0.74 -16.58
CA GLY A 175 5.01 0.64 -16.92
C GLY A 175 3.80 1.56 -17.13
N PHE A 176 2.66 1.05 -17.65
CA PHE A 176 1.44 1.85 -17.78
C PHE A 176 0.90 2.31 -16.42
N PHE A 177 1.06 1.50 -15.37
CA PHE A 177 0.70 1.87 -14.01
C PHE A 177 1.46 3.13 -13.56
N TYR A 178 2.78 3.18 -13.78
CA TYR A 178 3.58 4.37 -13.45
C TYR A 178 3.27 5.56 -14.32
N LEU A 179 3.01 5.38 -15.63
CA LEU A 179 2.60 6.46 -16.51
C LEU A 179 1.29 7.10 -16.02
N GLY A 180 0.34 6.29 -15.56
CA GLY A 180 -0.87 6.80 -14.94
C GLY A 180 -0.61 7.59 -13.65
N ALA A 181 0.27 7.12 -12.80
CA ALA A 181 0.69 7.85 -11.60
C ALA A 181 1.35 9.20 -11.95
N LEU A 182 2.20 9.25 -12.97
CA LEU A 182 2.81 10.50 -13.44
C LEU A 182 1.78 11.56 -13.85
N CYS A 183 0.67 11.14 -14.48
CA CYS A 183 -0.42 12.07 -14.84
C CYS A 183 -1.04 12.79 -13.64
N VAL A 184 -0.85 12.28 -12.43
CA VAL A 184 -1.32 12.90 -11.18
C VAL A 184 -0.19 13.66 -10.49
N VAL A 185 0.96 13.01 -10.28
CA VAL A 185 2.00 13.57 -9.40
C VAL A 185 2.77 14.73 -10.04
N VAL A 186 2.91 14.74 -11.38
CA VAL A 186 3.56 15.86 -12.08
C VAL A 186 2.73 17.14 -11.97
N PRO A 187 1.43 17.15 -12.33
CA PRO A 187 0.58 18.33 -12.09
C PRO A 187 0.51 18.72 -10.62
N ALA A 188 0.44 17.75 -9.70
CA ALA A 188 0.42 18.05 -8.27
C ALA A 188 1.68 18.80 -7.83
N PHE A 189 2.87 18.36 -8.26
CA PHE A 189 4.12 19.07 -7.96
C PHE A 189 4.15 20.46 -8.61
N LEU A 190 3.75 20.59 -9.87
CA LEU A 190 3.78 21.89 -10.56
C LEU A 190 2.83 22.93 -9.95
N LEU A 191 1.71 22.48 -9.37
CA LEU A 191 0.68 23.36 -8.79
C LEU A 191 0.88 23.60 -7.28
N LEU A 192 1.41 22.64 -6.55
CA LEU A 192 1.41 22.64 -5.09
C LEU A 192 2.81 22.47 -4.48
N GLY A 193 3.83 22.14 -5.30
CA GLY A 193 5.19 21.92 -4.86
C GLY A 193 5.88 23.22 -4.41
N ASN A 194 6.74 23.10 -3.41
CA ASN A 194 7.57 24.19 -2.92
C ASN A 194 9.03 24.01 -3.35
N GLN A 195 9.47 24.80 -4.31
CA GLN A 195 10.84 24.72 -4.84
C GLN A 195 11.92 25.15 -3.83
N GLU A 196 11.57 25.88 -2.78
CA GLU A 196 12.50 26.27 -1.72
C GLU A 196 12.92 25.10 -0.84
N LYS A 197 12.12 24.01 -0.84
CA LYS A 197 12.35 22.79 -0.06
C LYS A 197 12.90 21.63 -0.89
N PHE A 198 13.80 21.89 -1.81
CA PHE A 198 14.50 20.81 -2.53
C PHE A 198 15.54 20.12 -1.64
N PRO A 199 15.89 18.86 -1.96
CA PRO A 199 16.93 18.14 -1.24
C PRO A 199 18.26 18.90 -1.30
N THR A 200 18.83 19.22 -0.14
CA THR A 200 20.11 19.93 -0.02
C THR A 200 21.26 19.02 0.37
N LYS A 201 20.94 17.86 0.94
CA LYS A 201 21.92 16.89 1.45
C LYS A 201 22.03 15.67 0.54
N THR A 202 23.22 15.13 0.36
CA THR A 202 23.49 13.94 -0.46
C THR A 202 22.66 12.72 0.02
N ASN A 203 22.49 12.54 1.33
CA ASN A 203 21.70 11.43 1.86
C ASN A 203 20.21 11.52 1.47
N GLN A 204 19.63 12.72 1.36
CA GLN A 204 18.26 12.92 0.90
C GLN A 204 18.09 12.44 -0.56
N TRP A 205 19.04 12.79 -1.43
CA TRP A 205 19.04 12.30 -2.81
C TRP A 205 19.20 10.77 -2.90
N LEU A 206 20.12 10.19 -2.14
CA LEU A 206 20.31 8.74 -2.09
C LEU A 206 19.05 8.01 -1.61
N ILE A 207 18.38 8.56 -0.58
CA ILE A 207 17.12 8.03 -0.08
C ILE A 207 16.02 8.14 -1.14
N LEU A 208 15.89 9.27 -1.84
CA LEU A 208 14.92 9.41 -2.92
C LEU A 208 15.18 8.44 -4.07
N VAL A 209 16.43 8.20 -4.43
CA VAL A 209 16.81 7.20 -5.45
C VAL A 209 16.41 5.80 -4.99
N TYR A 210 16.74 5.42 -3.76
CA TYR A 210 16.31 4.14 -3.18
C TYR A 210 14.77 4.01 -3.14
N LEU A 211 14.09 5.03 -2.62
CA LEU A 211 12.64 5.04 -2.53
C LEU A 211 11.96 4.99 -3.91
N GLY A 212 12.54 5.64 -4.91
CA GLY A 212 12.02 5.65 -6.27
C GLY A 212 12.26 4.35 -7.01
N THR A 213 13.50 3.86 -7.04
CA THR A 213 13.86 2.67 -7.82
C THR A 213 13.46 1.37 -7.13
N VAL A 214 13.74 1.23 -5.83
CA VAL A 214 13.54 -0.01 -5.09
C VAL A 214 12.15 -0.02 -4.44
N ALA A 215 11.84 0.92 -3.54
CA ALA A 215 10.61 0.85 -2.76
C ALA A 215 9.35 1.15 -3.59
N SER A 216 9.40 2.11 -4.51
CA SER A 216 8.30 2.41 -5.42
C SER A 216 8.39 1.57 -6.71
N GLY A 217 9.53 1.53 -7.40
CA GLY A 217 9.69 0.81 -8.65
C GLY A 217 9.47 -0.69 -8.46
N MET A 218 10.46 -1.39 -7.97
CA MET A 218 10.37 -2.85 -7.78
C MET A 218 9.32 -3.22 -6.72
N GLY A 219 9.21 -2.44 -5.65
CA GLY A 219 8.31 -2.71 -4.53
C GLY A 219 6.84 -2.78 -4.94
N TYR A 220 6.31 -1.76 -5.63
CA TYR A 220 4.91 -1.79 -6.08
C TYR A 220 4.65 -2.86 -7.13
N PHE A 221 5.60 -3.12 -8.02
CA PHE A 221 5.46 -4.23 -8.96
C PHE A 221 5.35 -5.57 -8.25
N LEU A 222 6.27 -5.87 -7.33
CA LEU A 222 6.28 -7.13 -6.59
C LEU A 222 5.09 -7.24 -5.64
N TRP A 223 4.67 -6.13 -5.02
CA TRP A 223 3.45 -6.08 -4.23
C TRP A 223 2.23 -6.44 -5.08
N ASN A 224 2.00 -5.73 -6.18
CA ASN A 224 0.85 -5.97 -7.05
C ASN A 224 0.89 -7.37 -7.69
N LYS A 225 2.08 -7.90 -8.01
CA LYS A 225 2.23 -9.30 -8.41
C LYS A 225 1.84 -10.25 -7.26
N GLY A 226 2.25 -9.97 -6.03
CA GLY A 226 1.85 -10.74 -4.85
C GLY A 226 0.34 -10.71 -4.61
N VAL A 227 -0.29 -9.56 -4.82
CA VAL A 227 -1.75 -9.35 -4.71
C VAL A 227 -2.53 -10.31 -5.61
N THR A 228 -2.05 -10.58 -6.83
CA THR A 228 -2.72 -11.53 -7.75
C THR A 228 -2.59 -12.99 -7.32
N LEU A 229 -1.71 -13.31 -6.37
CA LEU A 229 -1.43 -14.67 -5.91
C LEU A 229 -2.12 -15.05 -4.58
N VAL A 230 -2.86 -14.12 -3.98
CA VAL A 230 -3.52 -14.33 -2.68
C VAL A 230 -5.00 -13.96 -2.76
N ASN A 231 -5.81 -14.47 -1.81
CA ASN A 231 -7.21 -14.07 -1.70
C ASN A 231 -7.35 -12.67 -1.04
N ALA A 232 -8.55 -12.08 -1.13
CA ALA A 232 -8.80 -10.72 -0.62
C ALA A 232 -8.60 -10.61 0.91
N GLY A 233 -8.94 -11.65 1.67
CA GLY A 233 -8.72 -11.67 3.11
C GLY A 233 -7.24 -11.68 3.48
N ALA A 234 -6.44 -12.53 2.84
CA ALA A 234 -4.98 -12.55 3.03
C ALA A 234 -4.34 -11.22 2.64
N LEU A 235 -4.78 -10.61 1.52
CA LEU A 235 -4.32 -9.29 1.11
C LEU A 235 -4.65 -8.23 2.17
N ALA A 236 -5.87 -8.24 2.68
CA ALA A 236 -6.33 -7.33 3.72
C ALA A 236 -5.44 -7.44 4.97
N VAL A 237 -5.23 -8.64 5.49
CA VAL A 237 -4.41 -8.85 6.69
C VAL A 237 -2.95 -8.48 6.46
N MET A 238 -2.36 -8.81 5.29
CA MET A 238 -0.96 -8.49 4.98
C MET A 238 -0.67 -6.98 4.97
N ASN A 239 -1.66 -6.13 4.69
CA ASN A 239 -1.51 -4.69 4.84
C ASN A 239 -1.26 -4.28 6.30
N ASN A 240 -1.84 -4.98 7.28
CA ASN A 240 -1.64 -4.67 8.70
C ASN A 240 -0.38 -5.30 9.29
N VAL A 241 0.22 -6.29 8.66
CA VAL A 241 1.55 -6.82 9.07
C VAL A 241 2.63 -5.73 9.01
N LEU A 242 2.43 -4.70 8.20
CA LEU A 242 3.32 -3.55 8.10
C LEU A 242 3.48 -2.82 9.45
N VAL A 243 2.42 -2.75 10.27
CA VAL A 243 2.42 -2.02 11.55
C VAL A 243 3.41 -2.64 12.54
N PRO A 244 3.29 -3.91 12.95
CA PRO A 244 4.25 -4.53 13.86
C PRO A 244 5.66 -4.58 13.24
N THR A 245 5.76 -4.81 11.92
CA THR A 245 7.06 -4.85 11.23
C THR A 245 7.76 -3.48 11.30
N GLY A 246 7.03 -2.39 11.08
CA GLY A 246 7.57 -1.03 11.18
C GLY A 246 8.05 -0.70 12.59
N ILE A 247 7.31 -1.12 13.62
CA ILE A 247 7.70 -0.91 15.02
C ILE A 247 8.97 -1.70 15.35
N VAL A 248 9.06 -2.97 14.94
CA VAL A 248 10.27 -3.79 15.15
C VAL A 248 11.49 -3.16 14.47
N ILE A 249 11.33 -2.66 13.23
CA ILE A 249 12.43 -2.00 12.52
C ILE A 249 12.85 -0.71 13.23
N ASN A 250 11.89 0.10 13.72
CA ASN A 250 12.20 1.31 14.48
C ASN A 250 12.91 1.00 15.80
N LEU A 251 12.51 -0.07 16.49
CA LEU A 251 13.18 -0.52 17.70
C LEU A 251 14.63 -0.94 17.42
N VAL A 252 14.85 -1.79 16.42
CA VAL A 252 16.16 -2.39 16.14
C VAL A 252 17.16 -1.40 15.51
N ILE A 253 16.69 -0.54 14.58
CA ILE A 253 17.58 0.33 13.80
C ILE A 253 17.71 1.72 14.43
N TRP A 254 16.60 2.29 14.93
CA TRP A 254 16.57 3.66 15.47
C TRP A 254 16.50 3.69 17.00
N ASN A 255 16.55 2.53 17.66
CA ASN A 255 16.59 2.38 19.14
C ASN A 255 15.45 3.14 19.84
N GLN A 256 14.26 3.19 19.21
CA GLN A 256 13.10 3.83 19.79
C GLN A 256 12.40 2.91 20.78
N ASP A 257 12.09 3.45 21.97
CA ASP A 257 11.38 2.71 23.01
C ASP A 257 10.02 2.21 22.51
N THR A 258 9.73 0.96 22.77
CA THR A 258 8.50 0.27 22.36
C THR A 258 8.02 -0.63 23.47
N ASP A 259 6.72 -0.58 23.75
CA ASP A 259 6.07 -1.54 24.64
C ASP A 259 5.98 -2.92 23.95
N LEU A 260 6.90 -3.81 24.35
CA LEU A 260 7.00 -5.17 23.80
C LEU A 260 5.77 -6.03 24.12
N ILE A 261 5.06 -5.72 25.22
CA ILE A 261 3.86 -6.48 25.62
C ILE A 261 2.73 -6.17 24.63
N THR A 262 2.43 -4.89 24.43
CA THR A 262 1.38 -4.48 23.48
C THR A 262 1.72 -4.87 22.04
N LEU A 263 2.99 -4.78 21.64
CA LEU A 263 3.47 -5.26 20.33
C LEU A 263 3.23 -6.77 20.16
N SER A 264 3.54 -7.58 21.20
CA SER A 264 3.37 -9.03 21.16
C SER A 264 1.89 -9.43 21.09
N ILE A 265 1.03 -8.79 21.88
CA ILE A 265 -0.42 -9.07 21.89
C ILE A 265 -1.03 -8.69 20.52
N GLY A 266 -0.84 -7.45 20.07
CA GLY A 266 -1.43 -6.98 18.83
C GLY A 266 -0.85 -7.67 17.60
N GLY A 267 0.45 -7.92 17.58
CA GLY A 267 1.12 -8.71 16.53
C GLY A 267 0.58 -10.13 16.45
N SER A 268 0.37 -10.79 17.59
CA SER A 268 -0.25 -12.12 17.66
C SER A 268 -1.67 -12.14 17.12
N LEU A 269 -2.49 -11.10 17.38
CA LEU A 269 -3.85 -10.98 16.83
C LEU A 269 -3.83 -10.83 15.32
N ILE A 270 -2.89 -10.05 14.76
CA ILE A 270 -2.72 -9.90 13.31
C ILE A 270 -2.31 -11.24 12.67
N LEU A 271 -1.34 -11.94 13.25
CA LEU A 271 -0.90 -13.25 12.76
C LEU A 271 -2.00 -14.31 12.87
N LEU A 272 -2.75 -14.31 13.97
CA LEU A 272 -3.94 -15.17 14.14
C LEU A 272 -4.99 -14.89 13.08
N SER A 273 -5.25 -13.62 12.78
CA SER A 273 -6.17 -13.22 11.70
C SER A 273 -5.72 -13.79 10.34
N LEU A 274 -4.43 -13.70 10.03
CA LEU A 274 -3.88 -14.25 8.79
C LEU A 274 -4.02 -15.77 8.75
N TRP A 275 -3.69 -16.45 9.85
CA TRP A 275 -3.80 -17.91 9.96
C TRP A 275 -5.24 -18.39 9.81
N LEU A 276 -6.21 -17.71 10.46
CA LEU A 276 -7.64 -18.01 10.32
C LEU A 276 -8.11 -17.83 8.87
N ASN A 277 -7.65 -16.76 8.21
CA ASN A 277 -8.00 -16.52 6.80
C ASN A 277 -7.48 -17.64 5.89
N GLU A 278 -6.22 -18.06 6.03
CA GLU A 278 -5.61 -19.06 5.18
C GLU A 278 -6.10 -20.49 5.44
N THR A 279 -6.40 -20.82 6.70
CA THR A 279 -6.77 -22.20 7.07
C THR A 279 -8.28 -22.41 7.03
N TRP A 280 -9.06 -21.52 7.61
CA TRP A 280 -10.49 -21.73 7.83
C TRP A 280 -11.36 -21.03 6.79
N VAL A 281 -11.18 -19.72 6.61
CA VAL A 281 -12.02 -18.92 5.70
C VAL A 281 -11.85 -19.38 4.26
N LYS A 282 -10.63 -19.58 3.81
CA LYS A 282 -10.31 -20.05 2.45
C LYS A 282 -10.95 -21.42 2.16
N LYS A 283 -10.87 -22.36 3.11
CA LYS A 283 -11.52 -23.68 2.98
C LYS A 283 -13.03 -23.59 2.96
N SER A 284 -13.63 -22.78 3.85
CA SER A 284 -15.09 -22.62 3.95
C SER A 284 -15.67 -22.02 2.65
N ILE A 285 -14.99 -21.05 2.04
CA ILE A 285 -15.41 -20.47 0.77
C ILE A 285 -15.28 -21.48 -0.38
N ALA A 286 -14.18 -22.23 -0.43
CA ALA A 286 -13.97 -23.27 -1.44
C ALA A 286 -15.06 -24.35 -1.39
N LEU A 287 -15.45 -24.82 -0.20
CA LEU A 287 -16.51 -25.80 0.00
C LEU A 287 -17.89 -25.26 -0.46
N ARG A 288 -18.19 -23.98 -0.17
CA ARG A 288 -19.45 -23.37 -0.62
C ARG A 288 -19.52 -23.26 -2.14
N MET A 289 -18.43 -22.87 -2.81
CA MET A 289 -18.39 -22.79 -4.28
C MET A 289 -18.52 -24.18 -4.93
N HIS A 290 -18.00 -25.22 -4.29
CA HIS A 290 -18.13 -26.59 -4.79
C HIS A 290 -19.61 -27.05 -4.71
N ASN A 291 -20.29 -26.80 -3.60
CA ASN A 291 -21.69 -27.20 -3.41
C ASN A 291 -22.67 -26.43 -4.31
N THR A 292 -22.39 -25.17 -4.68
CA THR A 292 -23.24 -24.38 -5.60
C THR A 292 -23.07 -24.76 -7.07
N ASN A 293 -22.01 -25.49 -7.45
CA ASN A 293 -21.84 -26.02 -8.82
C ASN A 293 -22.50 -27.39 -9.04
N PHE A 294 -23.04 -28.01 -8.01
CA PHE A 294 -23.75 -29.28 -8.05
C PHE A 294 -25.25 -29.15 -7.73
N SER A 295 -25.75 -27.98 -7.49
CA SER A 295 -27.18 -27.64 -7.34
C SER A 295 -27.65 -26.81 -8.53
#